data_b610c4997ac94b8294d0f18418e444f6
#
_entry.id   b610c4997ac94b8294d0f18418e444f6
#
_cell.length_a   1.000
_cell.length_b   1.000
_cell.length_c   1.000
_cell.angle_alpha   90.00
_cell.angle_beta   90.00
_cell.angle_gamma   90.00
#
_symmetry.space_group_name_H-M   'P 1'
#
loop_
_entity.id
_entity.type
_entity.pdbx_description
1 polymer ?
#
loop_
_entity_poly.entity_id
_entity_poly.type
_entity_poly.pdbx_seq_one_letter_code
_entity_poly.pdbx_strand_id
1 'polypeptide(L)'
;MKKIITLVSCLISFSCLFSRGWKGDDTIAFRDSLMRKVEHLPADTSRLSVLLDAAYLHQNPPYNVFFAKCLYEEARKQQNIYYENLGAYYLAVCYDKKHDLDSITLWVDELQELASKIGKYDYYLEQKAAISRVLASKKMNEKAAFVAKEVLKE
;
A
#
# COMPACT_ATOMS: atom_id res chain seq x y z
N MET A 1 4.57 -28.73 18.79
CA MET A 1 3.11 -28.56 18.64
C MET A 1 2.51 -27.37 19.42
N LYS A 2 2.98 -27.03 20.65
CA LYS A 2 2.42 -25.90 21.43
C LYS A 2 2.63 -24.49 20.81
N LYS A 3 3.69 -24.26 20.03
CA LYS A 3 3.99 -22.94 19.41
C LYS A 3 3.08 -22.58 18.22
N ILE A 4 2.52 -23.57 17.52
CA ILE A 4 1.63 -23.35 16.36
C ILE A 4 0.23 -22.92 16.82
N ILE A 5 -0.22 -23.45 17.96
CA ILE A 5 -1.56 -23.14 18.51
C ILE A 5 -1.63 -21.67 18.99
N THR A 6 -0.52 -21.12 19.50
CA THR A 6 -0.47 -19.71 19.96
C THR A 6 -0.53 -18.71 18.81
N LEU A 7 0.05 -19.03 17.65
CA LEU A 7 0.02 -18.18 16.45
C LEU A 7 -1.38 -18.16 15.81
N VAL A 8 -2.05 -19.31 15.75
CA VAL A 8 -3.42 -19.41 15.22
C VAL A 8 -4.44 -18.71 16.13
N SER A 9 -4.25 -18.78 17.45
CA SER A 9 -5.09 -18.05 18.43
C SER A 9 -4.96 -16.52 18.32
N CYS A 10 -3.76 -16.01 17.99
CA CYS A 10 -3.56 -14.57 17.73
C CYS A 10 -4.25 -14.10 16.43
N LEU A 11 -4.27 -14.93 15.39
CA LEU A 11 -4.92 -14.60 14.11
C LEU A 11 -6.44 -14.61 14.21
N ILE A 12 -7.02 -15.51 15.01
CA ILE A 12 -8.48 -15.60 15.21
C ILE A 12 -9.00 -14.45 16.07
N SER A 13 -8.25 -14.00 17.08
CA SER A 13 -8.64 -12.83 17.89
C SER A 13 -8.54 -11.52 17.13
N PHE A 14 -7.74 -11.43 16.07
CA PHE A 14 -7.65 -10.25 15.20
C PHE A 14 -8.88 -10.12 14.28
N SER A 15 -9.43 -11.24 13.80
CA SER A 15 -10.59 -11.25 12.90
C SER A 15 -11.91 -10.85 13.61
N CYS A 16 -12.07 -11.12 14.90
CA CYS A 16 -13.29 -10.78 15.66
C CYS A 16 -13.41 -9.30 16.04
N LEU A 17 -12.33 -8.52 15.98
CA LEU A 17 -12.37 -7.08 16.28
C LEU A 17 -12.85 -6.23 15.07
N PHE A 18 -12.94 -6.81 13.87
CA PHE A 18 -13.21 -6.10 12.63
C PHE A 18 -14.69 -6.00 12.22
N SER A 19 -15.62 -6.66 12.93
CA SER A 19 -17.04 -6.71 12.55
C SER A 19 -17.92 -5.64 13.21
N ARG A 20 -17.37 -4.75 14.05
CA ARG A 20 -18.14 -3.64 14.63
C ARG A 20 -17.97 -2.38 13.80
N GLY A 21 -19.09 -1.85 13.27
CA GLY A 21 -19.13 -0.61 12.48
C GLY A 21 -18.43 0.54 13.22
N TRP A 22 -17.41 1.08 12.59
CA TRP A 22 -16.51 2.10 13.13
C TRP A 22 -17.18 3.47 13.14
N LYS A 23 -17.25 4.11 14.31
CA LYS A 23 -17.59 5.54 14.46
C LYS A 23 -16.30 6.38 14.37
N GLY A 24 -16.38 7.60 13.83
CA GLY A 24 -15.22 8.43 13.47
C GLY A 24 -14.15 8.65 14.55
N ASP A 25 -14.52 8.68 15.85
CA ASP A 25 -13.56 8.85 16.95
C ASP A 25 -12.72 7.59 17.24
N ASP A 26 -13.25 6.39 16.93
CA ASP A 26 -12.54 5.12 17.13
C ASP A 26 -11.37 4.98 16.14
N THR A 27 -11.38 5.76 15.06
CA THR A 27 -10.40 5.65 13.98
C THR A 27 -9.04 6.21 14.40
N ILE A 28 -8.96 7.37 15.03
CA ILE A 28 -7.68 7.96 15.49
C ILE A 28 -7.07 7.09 16.60
N ALA A 29 -7.88 6.64 17.55
CA ALA A 29 -7.44 5.77 18.63
C ALA A 29 -6.86 4.44 18.11
N PHE A 30 -7.44 3.87 17.06
CA PHE A 30 -6.91 2.66 16.43
C PHE A 30 -5.56 2.92 15.76
N ARG A 31 -5.46 3.96 14.93
CA ARG A 31 -4.20 4.34 14.29
C ARG A 31 -3.08 4.49 15.31
N ASP A 32 -3.36 5.26 16.37
CA ASP A 32 -2.37 5.54 17.40
C ASP A 32 -2.03 4.29 18.23
N SER A 33 -2.99 3.40 18.46
CA SER A 33 -2.75 2.10 19.09
C SER A 33 -1.89 1.19 18.24
N LEU A 34 -2.14 1.15 16.92
CA LEU A 34 -1.33 0.35 15.98
C LEU A 34 0.08 0.92 15.87
N MET A 35 0.23 2.24 15.74
CA MET A 35 1.54 2.88 15.66
C MET A 35 2.38 2.65 16.92
N ARG A 36 1.78 2.73 18.11
CA ARG A 36 2.48 2.36 19.36
C ARG A 36 2.98 0.91 19.34
N LYS A 37 2.19 -0.04 18.84
CA LYS A 37 2.65 -1.43 18.68
C LYS A 37 3.82 -1.54 17.71
N VAL A 38 3.75 -0.84 16.57
CA VAL A 38 4.82 -0.79 15.56
C VAL A 38 6.11 -0.22 16.17
N GLU A 39 6.03 0.83 16.97
CA GLU A 39 7.18 1.44 17.64
C GLU A 39 7.90 0.51 18.61
N HIS A 40 7.16 -0.40 19.27
CA HIS A 40 7.72 -1.41 20.17
C HIS A 40 8.34 -2.63 19.46
N LEU A 41 8.10 -2.79 18.15
CA LEU A 41 8.73 -3.84 17.36
C LEU A 41 10.17 -3.49 17.01
N PRO A 42 11.06 -4.48 16.85
CA PRO A 42 12.39 -4.26 16.28
C PRO A 42 12.31 -3.54 14.94
N ALA A 43 13.32 -2.73 14.61
CA ALA A 43 13.42 -2.08 13.30
C ALA A 43 13.93 -3.10 12.26
N ASP A 44 13.12 -4.10 11.96
CA ASP A 44 13.38 -5.18 11.01
C ASP A 44 12.12 -5.51 10.18
N THR A 45 12.13 -6.64 9.49
CA THR A 45 11.01 -7.10 8.66
C THR A 45 9.72 -7.34 9.44
N SER A 46 9.77 -7.57 10.77
CA SER A 46 8.55 -7.74 11.57
C SER A 46 7.74 -6.45 11.66
N ARG A 47 8.42 -5.31 11.83
CA ARG A 47 7.80 -3.98 11.79
C ARG A 47 7.21 -3.68 10.41
N LEU A 48 7.97 -3.97 9.35
CA LEU A 48 7.53 -3.75 7.96
C LEU A 48 6.33 -4.63 7.60
N SER A 49 6.28 -5.88 8.07
CA SER A 49 5.15 -6.78 7.84
C SER A 49 3.86 -6.24 8.48
N VAL A 50 3.91 -5.73 9.71
CA VAL A 50 2.73 -5.14 10.36
C VAL A 50 2.24 -3.88 9.64
N LEU A 51 3.16 -3.03 9.16
CA LEU A 51 2.81 -1.86 8.36
C LEU A 51 2.23 -2.25 6.99
N LEU A 52 2.74 -3.31 6.36
CA LEU A 52 2.21 -3.86 5.12
C LEU A 52 0.77 -4.36 5.29
N ASP A 53 0.50 -5.15 6.34
CA ASP A 53 -0.84 -5.62 6.65
C ASP A 53 -1.80 -4.45 6.89
N ALA A 54 -1.36 -3.42 7.60
CA ALA A 54 -2.15 -2.21 7.81
C ALA A 54 -2.42 -1.45 6.50
N ALA A 55 -1.43 -1.29 5.63
CA ALA A 55 -1.59 -0.65 4.33
C ALA A 55 -2.55 -1.43 3.43
N TYR A 56 -2.46 -2.77 3.42
CA TYR A 56 -3.35 -3.65 2.67
C TYR A 56 -4.80 -3.58 3.17
N LEU A 57 -5.02 -3.72 4.48
CA LEU A 57 -6.36 -3.77 5.07
C LEU A 57 -7.06 -2.41 5.05
N HIS A 58 -6.31 -1.31 5.12
CA HIS A 58 -6.86 0.04 5.24
C HIS A 58 -6.63 0.90 3.98
N GLN A 59 -6.84 0.32 2.79
CA GLN A 59 -6.76 1.04 1.51
C GLN A 59 -7.87 2.08 1.30
N ASN A 60 -8.82 2.19 2.21
CA ASN A 60 -9.92 3.15 2.12
C ASN A 60 -9.73 4.30 3.13
N PRO A 61 -10.32 5.50 2.87
CA PRO A 61 -10.30 6.58 3.85
C PRO A 61 -10.86 6.14 5.21
N PRO A 62 -10.36 6.73 6.32
CA PRO A 62 -9.44 7.88 6.35
C PRO A 62 -7.94 7.51 6.31
N TYR A 63 -7.56 6.23 6.37
CA TYR A 63 -6.16 5.82 6.57
C TYR A 63 -5.44 5.36 5.33
N ASN A 64 -6.15 5.32 4.20
CA ASN A 64 -5.63 4.73 2.97
C ASN A 64 -4.22 5.17 2.58
N VAL A 65 -3.87 6.45 2.78
CA VAL A 65 -2.52 6.96 2.48
C VAL A 65 -1.58 6.82 3.68
N PHE A 66 -2.12 6.91 4.91
CA PHE A 66 -1.30 6.97 6.12
C PHE A 66 -0.40 5.73 6.30
N PHE A 67 -0.99 4.54 6.31
CA PHE A 67 -0.22 3.31 6.54
C PHE A 67 0.70 2.96 5.37
N ALA A 68 0.26 3.21 4.14
CA ALA A 68 1.12 3.03 2.96
C ALA A 68 2.35 3.95 3.02
N LYS A 69 2.18 5.20 3.47
CA LYS A 69 3.27 6.14 3.68
C LYS A 69 4.20 5.69 4.81
N CYS A 70 3.66 5.24 5.95
CA CYS A 70 4.47 4.70 7.04
C CYS A 70 5.31 3.50 6.58
N LEU A 71 4.72 2.58 5.79
CA LEU A 71 5.43 1.44 5.23
C LEU A 71 6.59 1.89 4.32
N TYR A 72 6.30 2.78 3.38
CA TYR A 72 7.29 3.30 2.44
C TYR A 72 8.47 3.96 3.17
N GLU A 73 8.18 4.87 4.10
CA GLU A 73 9.21 5.60 4.85
C GLU A 73 10.04 4.69 5.76
N GLU A 74 9.41 3.73 6.44
CA GLU A 74 10.11 2.80 7.31
C GLU A 74 10.97 1.82 6.50
N ALA A 75 10.47 1.31 5.38
CA ALA A 75 11.23 0.45 4.48
C ALA A 75 12.47 1.17 3.92
N ARG A 76 12.32 2.44 3.55
CA ARG A 76 13.41 3.29 3.07
C ARG A 76 14.48 3.50 4.15
N LYS A 77 14.08 3.77 5.40
CA LYS A 77 15.01 3.87 6.54
C LYS A 77 15.80 2.58 6.77
N GLN A 78 15.15 1.44 6.62
CA GLN A 78 15.77 0.12 6.76
C GLN A 78 16.50 -0.36 5.51
N GLN A 79 16.51 0.44 4.43
CA GLN A 79 17.09 0.10 3.12
C GLN A 79 16.51 -1.22 2.54
N ASN A 80 15.24 -1.51 2.85
CA ASN A 80 14.55 -2.70 2.38
C ASN A 80 13.74 -2.37 1.13
N ILE A 81 14.39 -2.46 -0.01
CA ILE A 81 13.84 -2.08 -1.32
C ILE A 81 12.58 -2.86 -1.71
N TYR A 82 12.41 -4.11 -1.23
CA TYR A 82 11.20 -4.90 -1.50
C TYR A 82 9.97 -4.29 -0.80
N TYR A 83 10.08 -3.95 0.49
CA TYR A 83 8.98 -3.31 1.23
C TYR A 83 8.79 -1.85 0.81
N GLU A 84 9.84 -1.16 0.37
CA GLU A 84 9.76 0.18 -0.21
C GLU A 84 8.90 0.14 -1.50
N ASN A 85 9.13 -0.84 -2.38
CA ASN A 85 8.31 -1.06 -3.57
C ASN A 85 6.84 -1.34 -3.24
N LEU A 86 6.56 -2.17 -2.22
CA LEU A 86 5.20 -2.42 -1.75
C LEU A 86 4.53 -1.16 -1.18
N GLY A 87 5.27 -0.34 -0.44
CA GLY A 87 4.78 0.94 0.07
C GLY A 87 4.39 1.91 -1.05
N ALA A 88 5.24 2.06 -2.06
CA ALA A 88 4.97 2.86 -3.26
C ALA A 88 3.74 2.33 -4.03
N TYR A 89 3.62 1.00 -4.18
CA TYR A 89 2.46 0.36 -4.80
C TYR A 89 1.15 0.71 -4.08
N TYR A 90 1.09 0.57 -2.75
CA TYR A 90 -0.12 0.90 -2.00
C TYR A 90 -0.44 2.39 -2.00
N LEU A 91 0.57 3.27 -2.08
CA LEU A 91 0.34 4.70 -2.28
C LEU A 91 -0.31 4.97 -3.65
N ALA A 92 0.21 4.37 -4.72
CA ALA A 92 -0.40 4.47 -6.04
C ALA A 92 -1.86 3.96 -6.05
N VAL A 93 -2.14 2.79 -5.43
CA VAL A 93 -3.50 2.24 -5.27
C VAL A 93 -4.43 3.21 -4.53
N CYS A 94 -3.95 3.84 -3.46
CA CYS A 94 -4.76 4.79 -2.70
C CYS A 94 -5.13 6.03 -3.52
N TYR A 95 -4.22 6.51 -4.35
CA TYR A 95 -4.47 7.66 -5.21
C TYR A 95 -5.28 7.30 -6.46
N ASP A 96 -5.15 6.07 -7.00
CA ASP A 96 -6.05 5.55 -8.04
C ASP A 96 -7.51 5.60 -7.59
N LYS A 97 -7.81 5.12 -6.38
CA LYS A 97 -9.15 5.20 -5.79
C LYS A 97 -9.70 6.62 -5.62
N LYS A 98 -8.81 7.62 -5.51
CA LYS A 98 -9.17 9.04 -5.46
C LYS A 98 -9.26 9.70 -6.83
N HIS A 99 -8.90 9.00 -7.91
CA HIS A 99 -8.72 9.56 -9.25
C HIS A 99 -7.77 10.78 -9.28
N ASP A 100 -6.76 10.78 -8.42
CA ASP A 100 -5.73 11.82 -8.33
C ASP A 100 -4.58 11.46 -9.27
N LEU A 101 -4.68 11.93 -10.52
CA LEU A 101 -3.75 11.59 -11.59
C LEU A 101 -2.31 12.02 -11.30
N ASP A 102 -2.11 13.18 -10.71
CA ASP A 102 -0.76 13.71 -10.46
C ASP A 102 -0.04 12.84 -9.41
N SER A 103 -0.76 12.51 -8.32
CA SER A 103 -0.20 11.62 -7.28
C SER A 103 0.01 10.19 -7.77
N ILE A 104 -0.89 9.63 -8.60
CA ILE A 104 -0.67 8.29 -9.19
C ILE A 104 0.59 8.31 -10.05
N THR A 105 0.74 9.30 -10.92
CA THR A 105 1.89 9.40 -11.83
C THR A 105 3.20 9.44 -11.04
N LEU A 106 3.26 10.26 -9.99
CA LEU A 106 4.43 10.35 -9.10
C LEU A 106 4.82 8.98 -8.52
N TRP A 107 3.85 8.23 -8.02
CA TRP A 107 4.13 6.93 -7.40
C TRP A 107 4.39 5.81 -8.41
N VAL A 108 3.87 5.93 -9.64
CA VAL A 108 4.19 5.01 -10.73
C VAL A 108 5.62 5.21 -11.23
N ASP A 109 6.10 6.46 -11.30
CA ASP A 109 7.49 6.75 -11.63
C ASP A 109 8.45 6.18 -10.56
N GLU A 110 8.11 6.33 -9.27
CA GLU A 110 8.85 5.72 -8.17
C GLU A 110 8.86 4.19 -8.26
N LEU A 111 7.71 3.57 -8.59
CA LEU A 111 7.61 2.13 -8.80
C LEU A 111 8.48 1.65 -9.94
N GLN A 112 8.58 2.39 -11.03
CA GLN A 112 9.45 2.05 -12.16
C GLN A 112 10.91 2.01 -11.73
N GLU A 113 11.35 3.02 -10.97
CA GLU A 113 12.71 3.07 -10.45
C GLU A 113 13.02 1.90 -9.52
N LEU A 114 12.13 1.63 -8.55
CA LEU A 114 12.27 0.52 -7.61
C LEU A 114 12.22 -0.83 -8.32
N ALA A 115 11.29 -1.01 -9.28
CA ALA A 115 11.17 -2.22 -10.08
C ALA A 115 12.46 -2.52 -10.86
N SER A 116 13.09 -1.51 -11.42
CA SER A 116 14.36 -1.67 -12.15
C SER A 116 15.50 -2.18 -11.26
N LYS A 117 15.50 -1.81 -9.97
CA LYS A 117 16.50 -2.24 -8.98
C LYS A 117 16.31 -3.69 -8.53
N ILE A 118 15.06 -4.17 -8.46
CA ILE A 118 14.74 -5.53 -7.97
C ILE A 118 14.38 -6.52 -9.08
N GLY A 119 14.27 -6.07 -10.33
CA GLY A 119 13.89 -6.90 -11.48
C GLY A 119 12.43 -7.40 -11.44
N LYS A 120 11.53 -6.67 -10.77
CA LYS A 120 10.11 -7.04 -10.61
C LYS A 120 9.20 -5.88 -11.04
N TYR A 121 8.55 -6.04 -12.19
CA TYR A 121 7.76 -4.98 -12.81
C TYR A 121 6.24 -5.12 -12.61
N ASP A 122 5.77 -6.22 -12.02
CA ASP A 122 4.32 -6.51 -11.92
C ASP A 122 3.52 -5.36 -11.30
N TYR A 123 3.97 -4.84 -10.17
CA TYR A 123 3.29 -3.72 -9.49
C TYR A 123 3.35 -2.41 -10.27
N TYR A 124 4.48 -2.15 -10.93
CA TYR A 124 4.63 -0.99 -11.81
C TYR A 124 3.65 -1.05 -12.97
N LEU A 125 3.59 -2.17 -13.69
CA LEU A 125 2.72 -2.34 -14.86
C LEU A 125 1.25 -2.25 -14.47
N GLU A 126 0.86 -2.85 -13.34
CA GLU A 126 -0.50 -2.75 -12.81
C GLU A 126 -0.90 -1.29 -12.57
N GLN A 127 -0.05 -0.50 -11.91
CA GLN A 127 -0.35 0.90 -11.60
C GLN A 127 -0.19 1.83 -12.80
N LYS A 128 0.69 1.53 -13.74
CA LYS A 128 0.74 2.22 -15.04
C LYS A 128 -0.56 2.03 -15.82
N ALA A 129 -1.14 0.83 -15.79
CA ALA A 129 -2.48 0.59 -16.35
C ALA A 129 -3.59 1.37 -15.60
N ALA A 130 -3.45 1.60 -14.29
CA ALA A 130 -4.39 2.43 -13.52
C ALA A 130 -4.42 3.89 -14.03
N ILE A 131 -3.27 4.46 -14.40
CA ILE A 131 -3.21 5.80 -15.03
C ILE A 131 -4.12 5.85 -16.27
N SER A 132 -4.07 4.83 -17.14
CA SER A 132 -4.93 4.76 -18.33
C SER A 132 -6.42 4.80 -17.96
N ARG A 133 -6.83 4.06 -16.91
CA ARG A 133 -8.23 4.07 -16.42
C ARG A 133 -8.65 5.44 -15.92
N VAL A 134 -7.79 6.11 -15.15
CA VAL A 134 -8.08 7.46 -14.62
C VAL A 134 -8.14 8.49 -15.74
N LEU A 135 -7.25 8.43 -16.73
CA LEU A 135 -7.29 9.29 -17.92
C LEU A 135 -8.59 9.10 -18.70
N ALA A 136 -9.01 7.84 -18.89
CA ALA A 136 -10.28 7.54 -19.57
C ALA A 136 -11.49 8.10 -18.80
N SER A 137 -11.51 8.00 -17.48
CA SER A 137 -12.58 8.55 -16.63
C SER A 137 -12.66 10.08 -16.72
N LYS A 138 -11.52 10.74 -16.96
CA LYS A 138 -11.43 12.20 -17.21
C LYS A 138 -11.69 12.59 -18.68
N LYS A 139 -12.15 11.65 -19.52
CA LYS A 139 -12.40 11.83 -20.97
C LYS A 139 -11.15 12.20 -21.78
N MET A 140 -9.96 11.87 -21.29
CA MET A 140 -8.69 12.08 -21.98
C MET A 140 -8.30 10.84 -22.80
N ASN A 141 -9.18 10.41 -23.71
CA ASN A 141 -9.13 9.10 -24.37
C ASN A 141 -7.86 8.86 -25.19
N GLU A 142 -7.32 9.86 -25.87
CA GLU A 142 -6.08 9.71 -26.64
C GLU A 142 -4.88 9.41 -25.74
N LYS A 143 -4.77 10.14 -24.60
CA LYS A 143 -3.72 9.90 -23.61
C LYS A 143 -3.89 8.55 -22.94
N ALA A 144 -5.13 8.15 -22.62
CA ALA A 144 -5.44 6.85 -22.05
C ALA A 144 -5.01 5.72 -23.01
N ALA A 145 -5.33 5.85 -24.30
CA ALA A 145 -4.96 4.88 -25.31
C ALA A 145 -3.43 4.80 -25.51
N PHE A 146 -2.74 5.93 -25.41
CA PHE A 146 -1.28 5.96 -25.50
C PHE A 146 -0.65 5.18 -24.33
N VAL A 147 -1.03 5.47 -23.08
CA VAL A 147 -0.50 4.77 -21.90
C VAL A 147 -0.83 3.28 -21.95
N ALA A 148 -2.05 2.91 -22.35
CA ALA A 148 -2.43 1.50 -22.46
C ALA A 148 -1.57 0.74 -23.50
N LYS A 149 -1.23 1.36 -24.62
CA LYS A 149 -0.34 0.77 -25.63
C LYS A 149 1.09 0.61 -25.12
N GLU A 150 1.57 1.51 -24.27
CA GLU A 150 2.91 1.36 -23.67
C GLU A 150 2.96 0.15 -22.73
N VAL A 151 1.93 -0.04 -21.88
CA VAL A 151 1.85 -1.20 -20.97
C VAL A 151 1.85 -2.52 -21.74
N LEU A 152 1.26 -2.58 -22.93
CA LEU A 152 1.21 -3.79 -23.76
C LEU A 152 2.51 -4.11 -24.50
N LYS A 153 3.49 -3.22 -24.49
CA LYS A 153 4.78 -3.42 -25.16
C LYS A 153 5.88 -3.94 -24.22
N GLU A 154 5.69 -3.78 -22.93
CA GLU A 154 6.58 -4.25 -21.86
C GLU A 154 6.20 -5.66 -21.40
#